data_873db205aec3c5c48f7c35c65b09bf16
#
_entry.id   873db205aec3c5c48f7c35c65b09bf16
#
_cell.length_a   1.000
_cell.length_b   1.000
_cell.length_c   1.000
_cell.angle_alpha   90.00
_cell.angle_beta   90.00
_cell.angle_gamma   90.00
#
_symmetry.space_group_name_H-M   'P 1'
#
loop_
_entity.id
_entity.type
_entity.pdbx_description
1 polymer ?
#
loop_
_entity_poly.entity_id
_entity_poly.type
_entity_poly.pdbx_seq_one_letter_code
_entity_poly.pdbx_strand_id
1 'polypeptide(L)'
;MSRIGRHPIAIPAGVTVEIAENNVVTVKGPKGTLEKALPTEMEIKQEGDEVVVTRPNDLKKMKSLHGLTRTLINNMVIGVTEGYQKVLEVNGVGYRAAKSGNKLTLNLGYSHPVEMEDPEGVETVVEGQNKIIVKGLSKEKVGQYAAEIRDKRRPEPYKGKGIKYADEVIRRKVGKTGKK
;
A
#
# COMPACT_ATOMS: atom_id res chain seq x y z
N MET A 1 25.98 -6.24 -5.69
CA MET A 1 25.07 -6.41 -6.85
C MET A 1 23.62 -6.32 -6.38
N SER A 2 22.72 -5.65 -7.14
CA SER A 2 21.28 -5.63 -6.79
C SER A 2 20.65 -6.95 -7.23
N ARG A 3 20.35 -7.86 -6.30
CA ARG A 3 19.65 -9.11 -6.61
C ARG A 3 18.25 -8.84 -7.18
N ILE A 4 17.51 -7.91 -6.54
CA ILE A 4 16.13 -7.58 -6.92
C ILE A 4 16.06 -6.97 -8.32
N GLY A 5 16.92 -5.99 -8.65
CA GLY A 5 16.87 -5.30 -9.94
C GLY A 5 17.12 -6.20 -11.16
N ARG A 6 17.85 -7.30 -10.99
CA ARG A 6 18.20 -8.23 -12.09
C ARG A 6 17.11 -9.26 -12.40
N HIS A 7 16.15 -9.46 -11.48
CA HIS A 7 15.07 -10.39 -11.76
C HIS A 7 14.11 -9.81 -12.79
N PRO A 8 13.87 -10.48 -13.91
CA PRO A 8 12.87 -10.08 -14.86
C PRO A 8 11.48 -10.01 -14.20
N ILE A 9 10.59 -9.25 -14.79
CA ILE A 9 9.20 -9.13 -14.35
C ILE A 9 8.34 -9.84 -15.37
N ALA A 10 7.78 -10.99 -15.00
CA ALA A 10 6.85 -11.70 -15.87
C ALA A 10 5.55 -10.89 -16.05
N ILE A 11 5.08 -10.82 -17.28
CA ILE A 11 3.80 -10.20 -17.64
C ILE A 11 2.77 -11.34 -17.71
N PRO A 12 1.83 -11.41 -16.76
CA PRO A 12 0.80 -12.45 -16.79
C PRO A 12 -0.17 -12.23 -17.95
N ALA A 13 -0.84 -13.31 -18.37
CA ALA A 13 -1.84 -13.25 -19.44
C ALA A 13 -2.94 -12.22 -19.12
N GLY A 14 -3.27 -11.39 -20.11
CA GLY A 14 -4.26 -10.31 -19.95
C GLY A 14 -3.71 -9.00 -19.38
N VAL A 15 -2.39 -8.90 -19.18
CA VAL A 15 -1.71 -7.64 -18.83
C VAL A 15 -0.90 -7.14 -20.02
N THR A 16 -1.00 -5.84 -20.29
CA THR A 16 -0.16 -5.16 -21.29
C THR A 16 0.68 -4.09 -20.60
N VAL A 17 1.94 -4.00 -20.99
CA VAL A 17 2.88 -2.99 -20.49
C VAL A 17 3.30 -2.11 -21.66
N GLU A 18 3.07 -0.82 -21.57
CA GLU A 18 3.48 0.16 -22.55
C GLU A 18 4.56 1.05 -21.92
N ILE A 19 5.68 1.22 -22.62
CA ILE A 19 6.80 2.06 -22.16
C ILE A 19 6.87 3.25 -23.12
N ALA A 20 6.51 4.42 -22.64
CA ALA A 20 6.58 5.66 -23.39
C ALA A 20 7.93 6.37 -23.18
N GLU A 21 8.14 7.45 -23.90
CA GLU A 21 9.30 8.33 -23.74
C GLU A 21 9.43 8.81 -22.27
N ASN A 22 10.66 9.10 -21.85
CA ASN A 22 10.99 9.51 -20.48
C ASN A 22 10.63 8.46 -19.39
N ASN A 23 10.59 7.17 -19.74
CA ASN A 23 10.27 6.09 -18.82
C ASN A 23 8.89 6.22 -18.13
N VAL A 24 7.92 6.76 -18.82
CA VAL A 24 6.52 6.68 -18.38
C VAL A 24 6.02 5.29 -18.74
N VAL A 25 5.72 4.49 -17.70
CA VAL A 25 5.25 3.12 -17.87
C VAL A 25 3.77 3.07 -17.55
N THR A 26 2.99 2.55 -18.50
CA THR A 26 1.56 2.31 -18.37
C THR A 26 1.32 0.80 -18.35
N VAL A 27 0.67 0.31 -17.30
CA VAL A 27 0.32 -1.11 -17.14
C VAL A 27 -1.19 -1.23 -17.13
N LYS A 28 -1.74 -1.99 -18.10
CA LYS A 28 -3.18 -2.26 -18.23
C LYS A 28 -3.44 -3.72 -17.88
N GLY A 29 -4.45 -3.99 -17.09
CA GLY A 29 -4.83 -5.34 -16.70
C GLY A 29 -6.33 -5.47 -16.39
N PRO A 30 -6.78 -6.64 -15.93
CA PRO A 30 -8.19 -6.95 -15.74
C PRO A 30 -8.89 -6.06 -14.69
N LYS A 31 -8.15 -5.52 -13.73
CA LYS A 31 -8.71 -4.65 -12.68
C LYS A 31 -8.64 -3.16 -13.00
N GLY A 32 -7.84 -2.76 -13.98
CA GLY A 32 -7.70 -1.37 -14.38
C GLY A 32 -6.35 -1.04 -14.96
N THR A 33 -6.05 0.24 -15.01
CA THR A 33 -4.81 0.78 -15.59
C THR A 33 -4.07 1.60 -14.55
N LEU A 34 -2.76 1.44 -14.50
CA LEU A 34 -1.86 2.25 -13.71
C LEU A 34 -0.81 2.88 -14.62
N GLU A 35 -0.51 4.15 -14.38
CA GLU A 35 0.54 4.89 -15.07
C GLU A 35 1.49 5.50 -14.05
N LYS A 36 2.78 5.44 -14.32
CA LYS A 36 3.81 6.03 -13.46
C LYS A 36 5.05 6.44 -14.25
N ALA A 37 5.52 7.65 -14.00
CA ALA A 37 6.82 8.10 -14.45
C ALA A 37 7.92 7.49 -13.56
N LEU A 38 8.89 6.85 -14.17
CA LEU A 38 10.01 6.18 -13.51
C LEU A 38 11.32 6.93 -13.78
N PRO A 39 12.38 6.67 -13.00
CA PRO A 39 13.67 7.33 -13.21
C PRO A 39 14.19 7.14 -14.62
N THR A 40 14.50 8.24 -15.30
CA THR A 40 14.99 8.27 -16.70
C THR A 40 16.39 7.70 -16.87
N GLU A 41 17.15 7.59 -15.77
CA GLU A 41 18.50 7.01 -15.77
C GLU A 41 18.50 5.49 -15.96
N MET A 42 17.35 4.83 -15.82
CA MET A 42 17.20 3.39 -16.01
C MET A 42 16.71 3.11 -17.43
N GLU A 43 17.21 2.05 -18.01
CA GLU A 43 16.72 1.54 -19.28
C GLU A 43 15.71 0.42 -19.00
N ILE A 44 14.49 0.55 -19.55
CA ILE A 44 13.40 -0.39 -19.37
C ILE A 44 13.06 -0.97 -20.73
N LYS A 45 13.14 -2.29 -20.87
CA LYS A 45 12.83 -3.01 -22.10
C LYS A 45 11.84 -4.13 -21.85
N GLN A 46 10.97 -4.33 -22.81
CA GLN A 46 10.13 -5.52 -22.86
C GLN A 46 10.76 -6.54 -23.78
N GLU A 47 11.00 -7.75 -23.27
CA GLU A 47 11.56 -8.89 -23.99
C GLU A 47 10.54 -10.03 -23.96
N GLY A 48 9.70 -10.10 -25.01
CA GLY A 48 8.58 -11.06 -25.03
C GLY A 48 7.59 -10.82 -23.92
N ASP A 49 7.40 -11.81 -23.05
CA ASP A 49 6.48 -11.78 -21.90
C ASP A 49 7.14 -11.32 -20.59
N GLU A 50 8.31 -10.69 -20.69
CA GLU A 50 9.04 -10.19 -19.53
C GLU A 50 9.45 -8.72 -19.69
N VAL A 51 9.50 -7.99 -18.59
CA VAL A 51 10.09 -6.65 -18.51
C VAL A 51 11.43 -6.73 -17.79
N VAL A 52 12.48 -6.25 -18.46
CA VAL A 52 13.84 -6.18 -17.94
C VAL A 52 14.22 -4.74 -17.70
N VAL A 53 14.82 -4.47 -16.55
CA VAL A 53 15.35 -3.16 -16.19
C VAL A 53 16.87 -3.25 -16.15
N THR A 54 17.56 -2.36 -16.86
CA THR A 54 19.03 -2.27 -16.86
C THR A 54 19.49 -0.91 -16.32
N ARG A 55 20.74 -0.85 -15.87
CA ARG A 55 21.36 0.37 -15.36
C ARG A 55 22.64 0.69 -16.12
N PRO A 56 22.97 1.98 -16.31
CA PRO A 56 24.13 2.37 -17.11
C PRO A 56 25.48 2.10 -16.44
N ASN A 57 25.53 2.09 -15.11
CA ASN A 57 26.77 1.88 -14.35
C ASN A 57 26.50 1.35 -12.93
N ASP A 58 27.59 1.07 -12.20
CA ASP A 58 27.57 0.46 -10.86
C ASP A 58 27.68 1.47 -9.71
N LEU A 59 27.38 2.74 -9.96
CA LEU A 59 27.34 3.75 -8.90
C LEU A 59 26.25 3.40 -7.87
N LYS A 60 26.46 3.79 -6.61
CA LYS A 60 25.53 3.52 -5.51
C LYS A 60 24.10 3.98 -5.82
N LYS A 61 23.95 5.19 -6.39
CA LYS A 61 22.66 5.73 -6.82
C LYS A 61 21.98 4.83 -7.85
N MET A 62 22.72 4.40 -8.90
CA MET A 62 22.17 3.55 -9.97
C MET A 62 21.73 2.18 -9.44
N LYS A 63 22.49 1.58 -8.52
CA LYS A 63 22.10 0.33 -7.86
C LYS A 63 20.80 0.46 -7.07
N SER A 64 20.59 1.59 -6.39
CA SER A 64 19.36 1.87 -5.64
C SER A 64 18.17 2.07 -6.58
N LEU A 65 18.32 2.91 -7.61
CA LEU A 65 17.27 3.16 -8.59
C LEU A 65 16.89 1.91 -9.38
N HIS A 66 17.84 1.07 -9.72
CA HIS A 66 17.61 -0.19 -10.45
C HIS A 66 16.62 -1.10 -9.67
N GLY A 67 16.87 -1.35 -8.39
CA GLY A 67 15.97 -2.14 -7.57
C GLY A 67 14.62 -1.47 -7.33
N LEU A 68 14.61 -0.14 -7.16
CA LEU A 68 13.37 0.64 -7.00
C LEU A 68 12.49 0.55 -8.23
N THR A 69 13.04 0.86 -9.41
CA THR A 69 12.31 0.86 -10.70
C THR A 69 11.70 -0.51 -10.97
N ARG A 70 12.49 -1.58 -10.84
CA ARG A 70 11.99 -2.95 -10.97
C ARG A 70 10.82 -3.24 -10.02
N THR A 71 10.95 -2.85 -8.77
CA THR A 71 9.91 -3.10 -7.75
C THR A 71 8.64 -2.31 -8.04
N LEU A 72 8.77 -1.06 -8.51
CA LEU A 72 7.61 -0.23 -8.88
C LEU A 72 6.82 -0.85 -10.03
N ILE A 73 7.49 -1.28 -11.10
CA ILE A 73 6.83 -1.96 -12.24
C ILE A 73 6.16 -3.25 -11.77
N ASN A 74 6.86 -4.07 -11.00
CA ASN A 74 6.29 -5.31 -10.48
C ASN A 74 5.06 -5.06 -9.59
N ASN A 75 5.08 -4.00 -8.78
CA ASN A 75 3.92 -3.62 -7.98
C ASN A 75 2.75 -3.16 -8.87
N MET A 76 3.01 -2.49 -9.99
CA MET A 76 1.97 -2.11 -10.95
C MET A 76 1.33 -3.35 -11.59
N VAL A 77 2.15 -4.32 -12.03
CA VAL A 77 1.66 -5.59 -12.63
C VAL A 77 0.77 -6.33 -11.64
N ILE A 78 1.22 -6.55 -10.40
CA ILE A 78 0.41 -7.19 -9.35
C ILE A 78 -0.84 -6.37 -9.04
N GLY A 79 -0.74 -5.05 -9.02
CA GLY A 79 -1.87 -4.16 -8.73
C GLY A 79 -3.00 -4.29 -9.74
N VAL A 80 -2.70 -4.36 -11.03
CA VAL A 80 -3.73 -4.48 -12.08
C VAL A 80 -4.26 -5.92 -12.25
N THR A 81 -3.56 -6.93 -11.71
CA THR A 81 -4.00 -8.34 -11.72
C THR A 81 -4.78 -8.71 -10.47
N GLU A 82 -4.13 -8.69 -9.32
CA GLU A 82 -4.68 -9.12 -8.04
C GLU A 82 -5.27 -7.97 -7.23
N GLY A 83 -4.69 -6.77 -7.40
CA GLY A 83 -4.95 -5.63 -6.54
C GLY A 83 -4.21 -5.72 -5.20
N TYR A 84 -4.29 -4.64 -4.44
CA TYR A 84 -3.73 -4.59 -3.10
C TYR A 84 -4.82 -4.38 -2.06
N GLN A 85 -4.63 -4.98 -0.90
CA GLN A 85 -5.46 -4.73 0.26
C GLN A 85 -4.63 -4.64 1.55
N LYS A 86 -5.06 -3.77 2.45
CA LYS A 86 -4.59 -3.70 3.83
C LYS A 86 -5.77 -3.78 4.79
N VAL A 87 -5.63 -4.63 5.78
CA VAL A 87 -6.66 -4.86 6.80
C VAL A 87 -6.25 -4.16 8.08
N LEU A 88 -7.15 -3.36 8.63
CA LEU A 88 -7.00 -2.65 9.90
C LEU A 88 -8.06 -3.15 10.89
N GLU A 89 -7.67 -3.26 12.14
CA GLU A 89 -8.54 -3.63 13.27
C GLU A 89 -8.69 -2.44 14.22
N VAL A 90 -9.94 -2.13 14.55
CA VAL A 90 -10.31 -1.07 15.48
C VAL A 90 -10.56 -1.70 16.84
N ASN A 91 -9.68 -1.49 17.79
CA ASN A 91 -9.73 -2.08 19.13
C ASN A 91 -10.04 -1.01 20.19
N GLY A 92 -11.07 -1.23 21.00
CA GLY A 92 -11.41 -0.34 22.10
C GLY A 92 -12.91 -0.39 22.44
N VAL A 93 -13.25 -0.23 23.70
CA VAL A 93 -14.65 -0.17 24.14
C VAL A 93 -15.30 1.10 23.56
N GLY A 94 -16.39 0.91 22.79
CA GLY A 94 -17.10 1.99 22.13
C GLY A 94 -16.43 2.49 20.84
N TYR A 95 -15.28 1.93 20.43
CA TYR A 95 -14.67 2.25 19.14
C TYR A 95 -15.40 1.51 18.04
N ARG A 96 -15.69 2.21 16.96
CA ARG A 96 -16.37 1.64 15.78
C ARG A 96 -16.05 2.42 14.52
N ALA A 97 -16.10 1.71 13.41
CA ALA A 97 -16.00 2.26 12.07
C ALA A 97 -17.33 2.07 11.34
N ALA A 98 -17.72 3.02 10.54
CA ALA A 98 -18.87 2.94 9.63
C ALA A 98 -18.50 3.56 8.29
N LYS A 99 -19.07 3.03 7.22
CA LYS A 99 -18.88 3.53 5.85
C LYS A 99 -20.21 3.96 5.28
N SER A 100 -20.26 5.15 4.70
CA SER A 100 -21.43 5.67 3.98
C SER A 100 -20.95 6.31 2.66
N GLY A 101 -21.25 5.63 1.55
CA GLY A 101 -20.74 6.04 0.25
C GLY A 101 -19.21 6.07 0.24
N ASN A 102 -18.62 7.23 -0.07
CA ASN A 102 -17.16 7.43 -0.08
C ASN A 102 -16.58 7.90 1.28
N LYS A 103 -17.43 8.08 2.29
CA LYS A 103 -17.05 8.63 3.58
C LYS A 103 -16.90 7.54 4.63
N LEU A 104 -15.72 7.45 5.24
CA LEU A 104 -15.40 6.60 6.37
C LEU A 104 -15.55 7.41 7.66
N THR A 105 -16.41 6.98 8.56
CA THR A 105 -16.64 7.61 9.86
C THR A 105 -16.07 6.72 10.97
N LEU A 106 -15.21 7.28 11.80
CA LEU A 106 -14.51 6.58 12.86
C LEU A 106 -14.88 7.19 14.22
N ASN A 107 -15.50 6.40 15.09
CA ASN A 107 -15.71 6.74 16.49
C ASN A 107 -14.56 6.15 17.31
N LEU A 108 -13.64 6.97 17.76
CA LEU A 108 -12.39 6.55 18.41
C LEU A 108 -12.23 7.11 19.83
N GLY A 109 -13.34 7.42 20.51
CA GLY A 109 -13.33 7.98 21.86
C GLY A 109 -12.89 9.45 21.92
N TYR A 110 -13.04 10.19 20.83
CA TYR A 110 -12.98 11.64 20.79
C TYR A 110 -14.38 12.25 21.03
N SER A 111 -14.45 13.53 21.31
CA SER A 111 -15.72 14.27 21.50
C SER A 111 -16.55 14.35 20.20
N HIS A 112 -15.94 14.17 19.04
CA HIS A 112 -16.57 14.15 17.74
C HIS A 112 -16.06 12.95 16.90
N PRO A 113 -16.85 12.43 15.96
CA PRO A 113 -16.38 11.40 15.05
C PRO A 113 -15.29 11.95 14.12
N VAL A 114 -14.35 11.10 13.73
CA VAL A 114 -13.35 11.42 12.71
C VAL A 114 -13.88 10.96 11.36
N GLU A 115 -13.99 11.88 10.43
CA GLU A 115 -14.46 11.61 9.07
C GLU A 115 -13.29 11.66 8.10
N MET A 116 -13.25 10.70 7.18
CA MET A 116 -12.24 10.60 6.12
C MET A 116 -12.93 10.22 4.82
N GLU A 117 -12.46 10.78 3.71
CA GLU A 117 -12.93 10.41 2.37
C GLU A 117 -11.89 9.51 1.69
N ASP A 118 -12.37 8.51 0.94
CA ASP A 118 -11.48 7.65 0.19
C ASP A 118 -10.81 8.44 -0.93
N PRO A 119 -9.49 8.38 -1.05
CA PRO A 119 -8.78 8.99 -2.16
C PRO A 119 -9.05 8.25 -3.47
N GLU A 120 -8.84 8.93 -4.59
CA GLU A 120 -9.03 8.37 -5.91
C GLU A 120 -8.22 7.06 -6.12
N GLY A 121 -8.92 6.01 -6.56
CA GLY A 121 -8.34 4.68 -6.81
C GLY A 121 -8.13 3.84 -5.55
N VAL A 122 -8.70 4.25 -4.42
CA VAL A 122 -8.74 3.48 -3.18
C VAL A 122 -10.19 3.35 -2.71
N GLU A 123 -10.55 2.18 -2.26
CA GLU A 123 -11.87 1.87 -1.70
C GLU A 123 -11.70 1.30 -0.30
N THR A 124 -12.49 1.78 0.65
CA THR A 124 -12.59 1.15 1.97
C THR A 124 -13.86 0.34 2.10
N VAL A 125 -13.74 -0.82 2.72
CA VAL A 125 -14.87 -1.68 3.11
C VAL A 125 -14.81 -1.88 4.62
N VAL A 126 -15.94 -1.73 5.30
CA VAL A 126 -16.04 -1.98 6.74
C VAL A 126 -16.78 -3.29 6.95
N GLU A 127 -16.10 -4.26 7.55
CA GLU A 127 -16.70 -5.55 7.95
C GLU A 127 -17.04 -5.50 9.44
N GLY A 128 -18.33 -5.57 9.74
CA GLY A 128 -18.83 -5.35 11.10
C GLY A 128 -18.61 -3.90 11.54
N GLN A 129 -18.07 -3.68 12.73
CA GLN A 129 -17.78 -2.34 13.26
C GLN A 129 -16.30 -2.13 13.59
N ASN A 130 -15.51 -3.19 13.50
CA ASN A 130 -14.15 -3.21 14.05
C ASN A 130 -13.08 -3.56 13.02
N LYS A 131 -13.46 -3.87 11.79
CA LYS A 131 -12.52 -4.26 10.74
C LYS A 131 -12.69 -3.37 9.52
N ILE A 132 -11.61 -2.74 9.10
CA ILE A 132 -11.54 -1.86 7.92
C ILE A 132 -10.61 -2.52 6.92
N ILE A 133 -11.07 -2.70 5.69
CA ILE A 133 -10.28 -3.23 4.59
C ILE A 133 -10.10 -2.11 3.59
N VAL A 134 -8.86 -1.71 3.36
CA VAL A 134 -8.47 -0.71 2.36
C VAL A 134 -8.01 -1.45 1.12
N LYS A 135 -8.67 -1.23 -0.02
CA LYS A 135 -8.41 -1.89 -1.30
C LYS A 135 -8.04 -0.88 -2.38
N GLY A 136 -7.25 -1.29 -3.35
CA GLY A 136 -6.92 -0.46 -4.51
C GLY A 136 -5.91 -1.10 -5.44
N LEU A 137 -5.67 -0.45 -6.57
CA LEU A 137 -4.69 -0.90 -7.55
C LEU A 137 -3.26 -0.51 -7.16
N SER A 138 -3.09 0.69 -6.63
CA SER A 138 -1.77 1.21 -6.24
C SER A 138 -1.41 0.80 -4.83
N LYS A 139 -0.31 0.02 -4.70
CA LYS A 139 0.26 -0.36 -3.39
C LYS A 139 0.60 0.86 -2.53
N GLU A 140 1.09 1.93 -3.16
CA GLU A 140 1.47 3.16 -2.48
C GLU A 140 0.26 3.87 -1.90
N LYS A 141 -0.79 4.10 -2.73
CA LYS A 141 -2.03 4.77 -2.29
C LYS A 141 -2.74 3.98 -1.18
N VAL A 142 -2.87 2.65 -1.35
CA VAL A 142 -3.46 1.76 -0.34
C VAL A 142 -2.66 1.80 0.97
N GLY A 143 -1.33 1.72 0.89
CA GLY A 143 -0.46 1.77 2.05
C GLY A 143 -0.50 3.12 2.77
N GLN A 144 -0.47 4.21 2.03
CA GLN A 144 -0.54 5.57 2.56
C GLN A 144 -1.87 5.82 3.28
N TYR A 145 -2.98 5.51 2.63
CA TYR A 145 -4.29 5.73 3.21
C TYR A 145 -4.55 4.85 4.45
N ALA A 146 -4.11 3.59 4.42
CA ALA A 146 -4.17 2.72 5.59
C ALA A 146 -3.34 3.28 6.77
N ALA A 147 -2.18 3.87 6.50
CA ALA A 147 -1.37 4.53 7.52
C ALA A 147 -2.05 5.78 8.08
N GLU A 148 -2.70 6.58 7.25
CA GLU A 148 -3.47 7.76 7.68
C GLU A 148 -4.65 7.39 8.57
N ILE A 149 -5.39 6.32 8.24
CA ILE A 149 -6.46 5.79 9.10
C ILE A 149 -5.89 5.35 10.44
N ARG A 150 -4.78 4.59 10.43
CA ARG A 150 -4.12 4.13 11.66
C ARG A 150 -3.63 5.29 12.53
N ASP A 151 -3.12 6.35 11.92
CA ASP A 151 -2.61 7.53 12.63
C ASP A 151 -3.70 8.34 13.32
N LYS A 152 -4.97 8.22 12.93
CA LYS A 152 -6.08 8.87 13.65
C LYS A 152 -6.17 8.44 15.12
N ARG A 153 -5.83 7.18 15.41
CA ARG A 153 -5.70 6.68 16.79
C ARG A 153 -4.74 5.48 16.80
N ARG A 154 -3.44 5.73 16.95
CA ARG A 154 -2.44 4.66 17.07
C ARG A 154 -2.71 3.77 18.26
N PRO A 155 -2.40 2.46 18.20
CA PRO A 155 -2.61 1.55 19.31
C PRO A 155 -1.71 1.93 20.50
N GLU A 156 -2.29 1.98 21.68
CA GLU A 156 -1.56 2.29 22.90
C GLU A 156 -0.90 1.02 23.50
N PRO A 157 0.21 1.17 24.22
CA PRO A 157 1.01 0.02 24.64
C PRO A 157 0.46 -0.75 25.85
N TYR A 158 -0.57 -0.27 26.54
CA TYR A 158 -1.08 -0.91 27.76
C TYR A 158 -2.23 -1.86 27.49
N LYS A 159 -3.36 -1.35 27.03
CA LYS A 159 -4.56 -2.15 26.70
C LYS A 159 -4.67 -2.47 25.21
N GLY A 160 -3.86 -1.82 24.36
CA GLY A 160 -3.87 -2.00 22.92
C GLY A 160 -5.03 -1.33 22.23
N LYS A 161 -5.65 -0.30 22.86
CA LYS A 161 -6.73 0.46 22.24
C LYS A 161 -6.19 1.31 21.11
N GLY A 162 -6.91 1.36 20.00
CA GLY A 162 -6.54 2.11 18.81
C GLY A 162 -6.77 1.30 17.55
N ILE A 163 -6.27 1.81 16.44
CA ILE A 163 -6.30 1.16 15.13
C ILE A 163 -4.93 0.55 14.86
N LYS A 164 -4.90 -0.74 14.58
CA LYS A 164 -3.66 -1.46 14.21
C LYS A 164 -3.85 -2.18 12.87
N TYR A 165 -2.76 -2.56 12.21
CA TYR A 165 -2.83 -3.53 11.12
C TYR A 165 -3.19 -4.91 11.67
N ALA A 166 -3.87 -5.73 10.89
CA ALA A 166 -4.25 -7.09 11.31
C ALA A 166 -3.04 -7.97 11.65
N ASP A 167 -1.94 -7.77 10.94
CA ASP A 167 -0.65 -8.44 11.11
C ASP A 167 0.26 -7.79 12.16
N GLU A 168 -0.16 -6.65 12.76
CA GLU A 168 0.64 -5.90 13.72
C GLU A 168 0.53 -6.47 15.14
N VAL A 169 1.66 -6.85 15.72
CA VAL A 169 1.77 -7.28 17.11
C VAL A 169 2.18 -6.10 17.98
N ILE A 170 1.29 -5.67 18.87
CA ILE A 170 1.57 -4.57 19.79
C ILE A 170 2.33 -5.07 21.00
N ARG A 171 3.58 -4.59 21.16
CA ARG A 171 4.37 -4.88 22.36
C ARG A 171 3.77 -4.15 23.57
N ARG A 172 3.09 -4.93 24.42
CA ARG A 172 2.43 -4.38 25.62
C ARG A 172 3.44 -4.12 26.73
N LYS A 173 3.20 -3.03 27.46
CA LYS A 173 3.91 -2.67 28.69
C LYS A 173 3.05 -3.03 29.90
N VAL A 174 3.68 -3.43 30.96
CA VAL A 174 3.03 -3.61 32.28
C VAL A 174 2.76 -2.23 32.87
N GLY A 175 1.52 -1.94 33.24
CA GLY A 175 1.19 -0.70 33.93
C GLY A 175 1.81 -0.66 35.34
N LYS A 176 1.79 0.52 35.96
CA LYS A 176 2.21 0.64 37.37
C LYS A 176 1.31 -0.23 38.26
N THR A 177 1.87 -1.28 38.82
CA THR A 177 1.25 -2.02 39.91
C THR A 177 1.32 -1.14 41.15
N GLY A 178 0.19 -0.63 41.60
CA GLY A 178 0.14 0.03 42.91
C GLY A 178 0.64 -0.94 43.98
N LYS A 179 1.71 -0.62 44.67
CA LYS A 179 2.01 -1.32 45.92
C LYS A 179 0.80 -1.12 46.84
N LYS A 180 0.13 -2.25 47.19
CA LYS A 180 -0.68 -2.29 48.40
C LYS A 180 0.19 -2.19 49.61
#